data_da3adcf9e24fcac0f2be46a8e11baea7
#
_entry.id   da3adcf9e24fcac0f2be46a8e11baea7
#
_cell.length_a   1.000
_cell.length_b   1.000
_cell.length_c   1.000
_cell.angle_alpha   90.00
_cell.angle_beta   90.00
_cell.angle_gamma   90.00
#
_symmetry.space_group_name_H-M   'P 1'
#
loop_
_entity.id
_entity.type
_entity.pdbx_description
1 polymer ?
#
loop_
_entity_poly.entity_id
_entity_poly.type
_entity_poly.pdbx_seq_one_letter_code
_entity_poly.pdbx_strand_id
1 'polypeptide(L)'
;DAVGAAVSMDPTRPVKSSDEKFKNWGGYWQWALPTTSYDPTFPYNRNDDAPTNPVEKVENYNFHKSANILLGNIEADYKIHGFEDLHLHANLAGEYSDGGEYTRNNPKSTYGYYYGGTTDNTEKKYNLVATAYAQYTKDFNKANHFDITAGYEYSHMKYWGNEWSISRYPSTNEGKDDAGNPLAGTVKSSKELYWKGQTYLVSWYGRANYSLLDRYLLTFTARYDGSSRFADGHRWGFFPAAAFAWRVKEESFLKDVEAISDLKLRLGWGKTGQQDTGKEYYTATYKKSTDNHYTYPIGGKDNNPGLLYRPLAYNDELTWETTTTWNFGLDYGMFDQRLVGNFDACCRKTTDLL
;
A
#
# COMPACT_ATOMS: atom_id res chain seq x y z
N ASP A 1 -18.62 -16.91 -5.68
CA ASP A 1 -18.91 -18.33 -5.73
C ASP A 1 -18.86 -18.99 -7.11
N ALA A 2 -18.65 -18.24 -8.16
CA ALA A 2 -18.39 -18.81 -9.49
C ALA A 2 -17.10 -19.66 -9.55
N VAL A 3 -16.11 -19.34 -8.72
CA VAL A 3 -14.86 -20.12 -8.62
C VAL A 3 -15.12 -21.46 -7.91
N GLY A 4 -15.95 -21.49 -6.88
CA GLY A 4 -16.32 -22.72 -6.18
C GLY A 4 -17.12 -23.68 -7.07
N ALA A 5 -18.03 -23.16 -7.88
CA ALA A 5 -18.80 -23.94 -8.85
C ALA A 5 -17.91 -24.50 -9.98
N ALA A 6 -16.94 -23.73 -10.45
CA ALA A 6 -16.01 -24.17 -11.49
C ALA A 6 -15.05 -25.27 -11.02
N VAL A 7 -14.67 -25.28 -9.76
CA VAL A 7 -13.80 -26.32 -9.16
C VAL A 7 -14.57 -27.62 -8.92
N SER A 8 -15.88 -27.55 -8.71
CA SER A 8 -16.72 -28.73 -8.51
C SER A 8 -17.20 -29.39 -9.80
N MET A 9 -17.04 -28.75 -10.95
CA MET A 9 -17.43 -29.26 -12.25
C MET A 9 -16.30 -30.08 -12.88
N ASP A 10 -16.63 -31.24 -13.46
CA ASP A 10 -15.71 -31.96 -14.34
C ASP A 10 -15.40 -31.07 -15.55
N PRO A 11 -14.19 -30.56 -15.72
CA PRO A 11 -13.85 -29.64 -16.79
C PRO A 11 -13.87 -30.32 -18.16
N THR A 12 -13.98 -31.65 -18.20
CA THR A 12 -14.00 -32.47 -19.41
C THR A 12 -15.41 -32.86 -19.85
N ARG A 13 -16.45 -32.51 -19.08
CA ARG A 13 -17.83 -32.88 -19.42
C ARG A 13 -18.75 -31.67 -19.58
N PRO A 14 -19.67 -31.65 -20.55
CA PRO A 14 -20.65 -30.60 -20.70
C PRO A 14 -21.55 -30.54 -19.46
N VAL A 15 -21.81 -29.36 -18.96
CA VAL A 15 -22.87 -29.15 -18.00
C VAL A 15 -24.19 -29.29 -18.73
N LYS A 16 -24.97 -30.30 -18.38
CA LYS A 16 -26.34 -30.41 -18.84
C LYS A 16 -27.20 -29.46 -18.02
N SER A 17 -27.50 -28.31 -18.55
CA SER A 17 -28.54 -27.44 -18.00
C SER A 17 -29.81 -27.55 -18.83
N SER A 18 -30.94 -27.62 -18.17
CA SER A 18 -32.27 -27.52 -18.82
C SER A 18 -32.59 -26.12 -19.29
N ASP A 19 -31.83 -25.14 -18.82
CA ASP A 19 -31.98 -23.74 -19.22
C ASP A 19 -31.05 -23.44 -20.39
N GLU A 20 -31.63 -23.04 -21.52
CA GLU A 20 -30.91 -22.64 -22.73
C GLU A 20 -29.87 -21.55 -22.45
N LYS A 21 -30.15 -20.65 -21.52
CA LYS A 21 -29.27 -19.55 -21.11
C LYS A 21 -27.97 -20.05 -20.46
N PHE A 22 -28.01 -21.22 -19.83
CA PHE A 22 -26.87 -21.79 -19.10
C PHE A 22 -26.30 -23.05 -19.78
N LYS A 23 -26.80 -23.45 -20.93
CA LYS A 23 -26.26 -24.60 -21.69
C LYS A 23 -24.78 -24.50 -21.99
N ASN A 24 -24.28 -23.29 -22.06
CA ASN A 24 -22.91 -22.99 -22.44
C ASN A 24 -22.01 -22.58 -21.25
N TRP A 25 -22.47 -22.78 -20.02
CA TRP A 25 -21.71 -22.43 -18.83
C TRP A 25 -20.94 -23.65 -18.30
N GLY A 26 -19.62 -23.52 -18.28
CA GLY A 26 -18.72 -24.50 -17.71
C GLY A 26 -18.33 -25.64 -18.65
N GLY A 27 -17.13 -26.10 -18.61
CA GLY A 27 -16.56 -27.14 -19.40
C GLY A 27 -15.69 -26.66 -20.57
N TYR A 28 -14.65 -27.42 -20.86
CA TYR A 28 -13.60 -27.04 -21.81
C TYR A 28 -14.10 -26.87 -23.25
N TRP A 29 -15.03 -27.70 -23.70
CA TRP A 29 -15.61 -27.65 -25.08
C TRP A 29 -16.72 -26.60 -25.26
N GLN A 30 -17.23 -26.02 -24.20
CA GLN A 30 -18.27 -24.99 -24.29
C GLN A 30 -17.75 -23.63 -24.73
N TRP A 31 -16.49 -23.53 -24.97
CA TRP A 31 -15.83 -22.38 -25.54
C TRP A 31 -16.03 -22.24 -27.04
N ALA A 32 -16.22 -23.36 -27.73
CA ALA A 32 -16.56 -23.40 -29.13
C ALA A 32 -18.05 -23.12 -29.27
N LEU A 33 -18.42 -21.87 -29.52
CA LEU A 33 -19.75 -21.61 -30.06
C LEU A 33 -19.83 -22.26 -31.44
N PRO A 34 -20.74 -23.21 -31.64
CA PRO A 34 -20.97 -23.72 -32.97
C PRO A 34 -21.52 -22.56 -33.81
N THR A 35 -20.78 -22.13 -34.73
CA THR A 35 -21.25 -21.33 -35.86
C THR A 35 -21.63 -19.89 -35.58
N THR A 36 -20.84 -18.97 -35.39
CA THR A 36 -21.22 -17.67 -35.96
C THR A 36 -20.07 -16.67 -35.91
N SER A 37 -19.83 -16.05 -37.02
CA SER A 37 -19.42 -14.66 -37.22
C SER A 37 -18.32 -14.08 -36.30
N TYR A 38 -17.75 -14.85 -35.44
CA TYR A 38 -16.59 -14.48 -34.67
C TYR A 38 -15.36 -14.76 -35.52
N ASP A 39 -14.34 -13.99 -35.40
CA ASP A 39 -13.15 -14.03 -36.24
C ASP A 39 -12.84 -15.42 -36.81
N PRO A 40 -13.03 -15.67 -38.12
CA PRO A 40 -12.87 -17.00 -38.75
C PRO A 40 -11.41 -17.49 -38.67
N THR A 41 -10.48 -16.64 -38.30
CA THR A 41 -9.07 -16.99 -38.14
C THR A 41 -8.74 -17.45 -36.71
N PHE A 42 -9.67 -17.32 -35.79
CA PHE A 42 -9.49 -17.81 -34.42
C PHE A 42 -10.13 -19.20 -34.26
N PRO A 43 -9.35 -20.23 -33.92
CA PRO A 43 -9.83 -21.62 -33.95
C PRO A 43 -10.88 -21.95 -32.89
N TYR A 44 -11.09 -21.06 -31.91
CA TYR A 44 -12.05 -21.24 -30.83
C TYR A 44 -12.97 -20.02 -30.72
N ASN A 45 -14.23 -20.22 -31.02
CA ASN A 45 -15.24 -19.18 -30.79
C ASN A 45 -15.41 -18.97 -29.28
N ARG A 46 -15.04 -17.80 -28.84
CA ARG A 46 -15.15 -17.42 -27.43
C ARG A 46 -16.60 -17.12 -27.08
N ASN A 47 -17.06 -17.65 -25.97
CA ASN A 47 -18.28 -17.18 -25.31
C ASN A 47 -17.91 -16.11 -24.28
N ASP A 48 -18.18 -14.85 -24.60
CA ASP A 48 -17.86 -13.71 -23.74
C ASP A 48 -18.71 -13.67 -22.45
N ASP A 49 -19.86 -14.35 -22.46
CA ASP A 49 -20.77 -14.44 -21.31
C ASP A 49 -20.42 -15.60 -20.36
N ALA A 50 -19.49 -16.45 -20.74
CA ALA A 50 -19.09 -17.60 -19.92
C ALA A 50 -17.85 -17.29 -19.07
N PRO A 51 -17.76 -17.81 -17.84
CA PRO A 51 -16.54 -17.73 -17.07
C PRO A 51 -15.41 -18.52 -17.74
N THR A 52 -14.18 -18.05 -17.57
CA THR A 52 -12.98 -18.69 -18.09
C THR A 52 -12.85 -20.12 -17.57
N ASN A 53 -12.61 -21.07 -18.46
CA ASN A 53 -12.38 -22.46 -18.07
C ASN A 53 -11.11 -22.56 -17.21
N PRO A 54 -11.17 -23.14 -15.99
CA PRO A 54 -10.02 -23.23 -15.09
C PRO A 54 -8.84 -24.02 -15.68
N VAL A 55 -9.12 -25.10 -16.42
CA VAL A 55 -8.08 -25.92 -17.04
C VAL A 55 -7.38 -25.14 -18.15
N GLU A 56 -8.15 -24.47 -18.99
CA GLU A 56 -7.62 -23.61 -20.04
C GLU A 56 -6.75 -22.49 -19.48
N LYS A 57 -7.18 -21.90 -18.37
CA LYS A 57 -6.39 -20.87 -17.69
C LYS A 57 -5.05 -21.41 -17.19
N VAL A 58 -5.02 -22.61 -16.63
CA VAL A 58 -3.77 -23.22 -16.15
C VAL A 58 -2.85 -23.62 -17.32
N GLU A 59 -3.40 -24.13 -18.41
CA GLU A 59 -2.62 -24.61 -19.55
C GLU A 59 -2.07 -23.47 -20.43
N ASN A 60 -2.83 -22.37 -20.55
CA ASN A 60 -2.55 -21.31 -21.51
C ASN A 60 -2.10 -19.99 -20.89
N TYR A 61 -2.07 -19.91 -19.56
CA TYR A 61 -1.61 -18.73 -18.83
C TYR A 61 -0.31 -19.01 -18.12
N ASN A 62 0.76 -18.37 -18.57
CA ASN A 62 2.05 -18.44 -17.91
C ASN A 62 2.30 -17.15 -17.14
N PHE A 63 2.46 -17.29 -15.84
CA PHE A 63 2.75 -16.20 -14.94
C PHE A 63 4.03 -16.49 -14.17
N HIS A 64 4.97 -15.57 -14.21
CA HIS A 64 6.20 -15.64 -13.44
C HIS A 64 6.44 -14.31 -12.74
N LYS A 65 6.71 -14.38 -11.45
CA LYS A 65 7.07 -13.22 -10.65
C LYS A 65 8.33 -13.52 -9.85
N SER A 66 9.26 -12.59 -9.87
CA SER A 66 10.49 -12.67 -9.09
C SER A 66 10.79 -11.35 -8.41
N ALA A 67 11.41 -11.42 -7.25
CA ALA A 67 11.93 -10.26 -6.55
C ALA A 67 13.20 -10.64 -5.82
N ASN A 68 14.24 -9.82 -5.99
CA ASN A 68 15.47 -9.88 -5.23
C ASN A 68 15.46 -8.67 -4.28
N ILE A 69 15.64 -8.93 -2.99
CA ILE A 69 15.59 -7.89 -1.96
C ILE A 69 16.91 -7.95 -1.19
N LEU A 70 17.59 -6.82 -1.14
CA LEU A 70 18.77 -6.59 -0.30
C LEU A 70 18.39 -5.64 0.82
N LEU A 71 18.55 -6.10 2.05
CA LEU A 71 18.31 -5.33 3.26
C LEU A 71 19.60 -5.22 4.05
N GLY A 72 19.81 -4.06 4.65
CA GLY A 72 20.96 -3.85 5.53
C GLY A 72 20.75 -2.67 6.45
N ASN A 73 21.34 -2.75 7.63
CA ASN A 73 21.43 -1.62 8.54
C ASN A 73 22.78 -1.58 9.25
N ILE A 74 23.16 -0.38 9.61
CA ILE A 74 24.33 -0.09 10.45
C ILE A 74 23.82 0.76 11.61
N GLU A 75 24.12 0.33 12.82
CA GLU A 75 23.72 0.98 14.05
C GLU A 75 24.93 1.30 14.90
N ALA A 76 24.94 2.45 15.50
CA ALA A 76 25.96 2.89 16.44
C ALA A 76 25.29 3.47 17.69
N ASP A 77 25.68 2.99 18.84
CA ASP A 77 25.32 3.54 20.15
C ASP A 77 26.59 3.98 20.87
N TYR A 78 26.61 5.22 21.30
CA TYR A 78 27.75 5.79 21.99
C TYR A 78 27.32 6.40 23.32
N LYS A 79 27.77 5.76 24.38
CA LYS A 79 27.64 6.24 25.76
C LYS A 79 28.74 7.25 26.06
N ILE A 80 28.39 8.48 26.38
CA ILE A 80 29.36 9.55 26.56
C ILE A 80 30.21 9.28 27.80
N HIS A 81 31.52 9.13 27.61
CA HIS A 81 32.44 8.89 28.70
C HIS A 81 32.46 10.08 29.69
N GLY A 82 32.27 9.82 30.96
CA GLY A 82 32.17 10.84 32.03
C GLY A 82 30.80 11.52 32.15
N PHE A 83 29.89 11.27 31.25
CA PHE A 83 28.47 11.68 31.33
C PHE A 83 27.58 10.54 30.82
N GLU A 84 27.63 9.44 31.52
CA GLU A 84 27.07 8.14 31.09
C GLU A 84 25.54 8.08 31.10
N ASP A 85 24.88 9.09 31.65
CA ASP A 85 23.43 9.27 31.58
C ASP A 85 22.97 9.66 30.16
N LEU A 86 23.89 10.07 29.27
CA LEU A 86 23.58 10.49 27.90
C LEU A 86 24.15 9.52 26.88
N HIS A 87 23.24 8.98 26.05
CA HIS A 87 23.54 8.12 24.93
C HIS A 87 23.26 8.84 23.61
N LEU A 88 24.17 8.67 22.66
CA LEU A 88 23.95 9.08 21.27
C LEU A 88 23.77 7.84 20.43
N HIS A 89 22.69 7.84 19.68
CA HIS A 89 22.33 6.73 18.81
C HIS A 89 22.23 7.18 17.36
N ALA A 90 22.77 6.40 16.44
CA ALA A 90 22.65 6.61 15.01
C ALA A 90 22.36 5.29 14.31
N ASN A 91 21.41 5.29 13.39
CA ASN A 91 21.05 4.15 12.58
C ASN A 91 20.92 4.57 11.11
N LEU A 92 21.53 3.80 10.22
CA LEU A 92 21.37 3.93 8.78
C LEU A 92 20.87 2.60 8.23
N ALA A 93 19.63 2.55 7.77
CA ALA A 93 19.02 1.38 7.18
C ALA A 93 18.72 1.59 5.71
N GLY A 94 18.95 0.56 4.91
CA GLY A 94 18.72 0.58 3.47
C GLY A 94 18.04 -0.69 2.98
N GLU A 95 17.16 -0.50 2.01
CA GLU A 95 16.52 -1.57 1.25
C GLU A 95 16.67 -1.27 -0.24
N TYR A 96 17.08 -2.28 -0.99
CA TYR A 96 17.03 -2.28 -2.44
C TYR A 96 16.26 -3.50 -2.92
N SER A 97 15.28 -3.29 -3.77
CA SER A 97 14.48 -4.35 -4.37
C SER A 97 14.51 -4.22 -5.89
N ASP A 98 14.75 -5.34 -6.56
CA ASP A 98 14.69 -5.49 -8.01
C ASP A 98 13.80 -6.70 -8.32
N GLY A 99 12.69 -6.46 -8.99
CA GLY A 99 11.71 -7.48 -9.29
C GLY A 99 11.02 -7.28 -10.62
N GLY A 100 10.34 -8.32 -11.04
CA GLY A 100 9.56 -8.27 -12.26
C GLY A 100 8.43 -9.28 -12.25
N GLU A 101 7.48 -9.01 -13.13
CA GLU A 101 6.32 -9.85 -13.37
C GLU A 101 6.19 -10.06 -14.87
N TYR A 102 6.25 -11.31 -15.28
CA TYR A 102 6.06 -11.71 -16.65
C TYR A 102 4.77 -12.51 -16.78
N THR A 103 3.91 -12.09 -17.70
CA THR A 103 2.66 -12.75 -18.00
C THR A 103 2.59 -13.07 -19.49
N ARG A 104 2.25 -14.29 -19.81
CA ARG A 104 2.00 -14.71 -21.20
C ARG A 104 0.71 -15.51 -21.28
N ASN A 105 -0.20 -15.02 -22.11
CA ASN A 105 -1.36 -15.76 -22.56
C ASN A 105 -1.06 -16.41 -23.92
N ASN A 106 -1.30 -17.73 -24.02
CA ASN A 106 -1.16 -18.43 -25.28
C ASN A 106 -2.14 -17.83 -26.30
N PRO A 107 -1.76 -17.70 -27.58
CA PRO A 107 -2.65 -17.26 -28.65
C PRO A 107 -3.95 -18.05 -28.79
N LYS A 108 -3.98 -19.30 -28.33
CA LYS A 108 -5.20 -20.12 -28.29
C LYS A 108 -6.04 -19.89 -27.04
N SER A 109 -5.53 -19.10 -26.09
CA SER A 109 -6.25 -18.81 -24.86
C SER A 109 -7.41 -17.85 -25.13
N THR A 110 -8.52 -18.15 -24.52
CA THR A 110 -9.67 -17.25 -24.47
C THR A 110 -9.60 -16.30 -23.30
N TYR A 111 -8.61 -16.47 -22.41
CA TYR A 111 -8.38 -15.60 -21.27
C TYR A 111 -7.64 -14.34 -21.68
N GLY A 112 -8.31 -13.21 -21.61
CA GLY A 112 -7.73 -11.87 -21.76
C GLY A 112 -7.68 -11.33 -23.18
N TYR A 113 -6.98 -11.98 -24.10
CA TYR A 113 -6.77 -11.47 -25.46
C TYR A 113 -7.07 -12.52 -26.51
N TYR A 114 -7.62 -12.08 -27.64
CA TYR A 114 -8.08 -12.93 -28.74
C TYR A 114 -6.99 -13.79 -29.35
N TYR A 115 -5.80 -13.27 -29.49
CA TYR A 115 -4.65 -13.95 -30.07
C TYR A 115 -3.50 -14.06 -29.07
N GLY A 116 -3.84 -14.04 -27.78
CA GLY A 116 -2.86 -14.05 -26.75
C GLY A 116 -2.27 -12.67 -26.42
N GLY A 117 -1.33 -12.65 -25.53
CA GLY A 117 -0.65 -11.45 -25.10
C GLY A 117 0.52 -11.74 -24.19
N THR A 118 1.43 -10.80 -24.14
CA THR A 118 2.58 -10.82 -23.25
C THR A 118 2.68 -9.48 -22.52
N THR A 119 2.88 -9.52 -21.22
CA THR A 119 3.21 -8.35 -20.42
C THR A 119 4.48 -8.67 -19.65
N ASP A 120 5.45 -7.78 -19.74
CA ASP A 120 6.68 -7.80 -18.96
C ASP A 120 6.76 -6.50 -18.17
N ASN A 121 6.77 -6.64 -16.86
CA ASN A 121 6.79 -5.54 -15.91
C ASN A 121 8.01 -5.66 -15.03
N THR A 122 8.82 -4.63 -14.96
CA THR A 122 9.95 -4.54 -14.04
C THR A 122 9.74 -3.42 -13.05
N GLU A 123 10.07 -3.65 -11.80
CA GLU A 123 9.98 -2.65 -10.74
C GLU A 123 11.22 -2.71 -9.85
N LYS A 124 11.80 -1.54 -9.62
CA LYS A 124 12.92 -1.35 -8.71
C LYS A 124 12.52 -0.37 -7.62
N LYS A 125 12.90 -0.69 -6.39
CA LYS A 125 12.66 0.15 -5.22
C LYS A 125 13.97 0.37 -4.47
N TYR A 126 14.10 1.56 -3.95
CA TYR A 126 15.17 1.94 -3.03
C TYR A 126 14.54 2.68 -1.86
N ASN A 127 14.87 2.25 -0.67
CA ASN A 127 14.44 2.90 0.57
C ASN A 127 15.65 3.11 1.45
N LEU A 128 15.85 4.34 1.91
CA LEU A 128 16.89 4.72 2.85
C LEU A 128 16.26 5.41 4.04
N VAL A 129 16.61 4.96 5.23
CA VAL A 129 16.21 5.58 6.49
C VAL A 129 17.45 5.88 7.31
N ALA A 130 17.62 7.13 7.69
CA ALA A 130 18.68 7.57 8.59
C ALA A 130 18.05 8.19 9.85
N THR A 131 18.40 7.68 11.02
CA THR A 131 17.89 8.14 12.30
C THR A 131 19.06 8.48 13.21
N ALA A 132 18.99 9.62 13.88
CA ALA A 132 19.93 9.99 14.92
C ALA A 132 19.18 10.60 16.10
N TYR A 133 19.49 10.15 17.32
CA TYR A 133 18.90 10.74 18.52
C TYR A 133 19.85 10.72 19.70
N ALA A 134 19.57 11.62 20.64
CA ALA A 134 20.17 11.63 21.94
C ALA A 134 19.14 11.19 22.98
N GLN A 135 19.54 10.32 23.88
CA GLN A 135 18.72 9.87 24.99
C GLN A 135 19.44 10.16 26.30
N TYR A 136 18.76 10.85 27.19
CA TYR A 136 19.22 11.19 28.54
C TYR A 136 18.32 10.47 29.54
N THR A 137 18.91 9.60 30.36
CA THR A 137 18.19 8.83 31.39
C THR A 137 18.82 9.08 32.73
N LYS A 138 18.01 9.51 33.72
CA LYS A 138 18.53 9.83 35.06
C LYS A 138 17.54 9.55 36.15
N ASP A 139 18.06 8.88 37.19
CA ASP A 139 17.44 8.79 38.52
C ASP A 139 17.99 9.92 39.41
N PHE A 140 17.19 10.98 39.63
CA PHE A 140 17.61 12.07 40.53
C PHE A 140 17.57 11.63 42.00
N ASN A 141 16.66 10.73 42.34
CA ASN A 141 16.54 10.05 43.63
C ASN A 141 15.61 8.84 43.45
N LYS A 142 15.35 8.10 44.52
CA LYS A 142 14.44 6.93 44.49
C LYS A 142 12.99 7.24 44.06
N ALA A 143 12.62 8.51 44.01
CA ALA A 143 11.27 8.96 43.73
C ALA A 143 11.11 9.52 42.31
N ASN A 144 12.21 9.95 41.69
CA ASN A 144 12.15 10.72 40.43
C ASN A 144 13.04 10.08 39.37
N HIS A 145 12.40 9.55 38.34
CA HIS A 145 13.05 9.02 37.17
C HIS A 145 12.68 9.83 35.92
N PHE A 146 13.67 10.21 35.13
CA PHE A 146 13.52 10.91 33.85
C PHE A 146 14.18 10.11 32.74
N ASP A 147 13.48 10.03 31.59
CA ASP A 147 14.01 9.55 30.33
C ASP A 147 13.56 10.52 29.23
N ILE A 148 14.51 11.16 28.60
CA ILE A 148 14.26 12.17 27.56
C ILE A 148 15.00 11.76 26.30
N THR A 149 14.29 11.70 25.19
CA THR A 149 14.83 11.42 23.86
C THR A 149 14.53 12.61 22.94
N ALA A 150 15.50 13.04 22.15
CA ALA A 150 15.30 13.99 21.07
C ALA A 150 16.08 13.53 19.85
N GLY A 151 15.46 13.57 18.68
CA GLY A 151 16.06 12.99 17.49
C GLY A 151 15.55 13.57 16.19
N TYR A 152 16.23 13.12 15.16
CA TYR A 152 15.98 13.45 13.76
C TYR A 152 15.90 12.17 12.96
N GLU A 153 14.97 12.13 12.00
CA GLU A 153 14.82 11.03 11.06
C GLU A 153 14.68 11.56 9.65
N TYR A 154 15.38 10.94 8.73
CA TYR A 154 15.27 11.18 7.30
C TYR A 154 14.90 9.89 6.60
N SER A 155 13.91 9.93 5.77
CA SER A 155 13.51 8.79 4.92
C SER A 155 13.41 9.23 3.47
N HIS A 156 14.00 8.44 2.60
CA HIS A 156 13.93 8.63 1.15
C HIS A 156 13.53 7.32 0.50
N MET A 157 12.38 7.32 -0.12
CA MET A 157 11.88 6.21 -0.92
C MET A 157 11.85 6.60 -2.39
N LYS A 158 12.36 5.74 -3.24
CA LYS A 158 12.32 5.90 -4.69
C LYS A 158 11.90 4.58 -5.31
N TYR A 159 11.01 4.65 -6.29
CA TYR A 159 10.63 3.51 -7.11
C TYR A 159 10.62 3.91 -8.58
N TRP A 160 10.96 2.96 -9.44
CA TRP A 160 10.91 3.15 -10.88
C TRP A 160 10.76 1.80 -11.56
N GLY A 161 10.21 1.82 -12.75
CA GLY A 161 10.00 0.61 -13.52
C GLY A 161 9.50 0.90 -14.92
N ASN A 162 9.30 -0.17 -15.64
CA ASN A 162 8.71 -0.14 -16.96
C ASN A 162 7.81 -1.34 -17.16
N GLU A 163 6.79 -1.15 -17.94
CA GLU A 163 5.91 -2.20 -18.45
C GLU A 163 5.99 -2.19 -19.98
N TRP A 164 6.24 -3.35 -20.52
CA TRP A 164 6.08 -3.60 -21.94
C TRP A 164 4.99 -4.63 -22.14
N SER A 165 4.05 -4.36 -23.04
CA SER A 165 2.97 -5.26 -23.32
C SER A 165 2.64 -5.35 -24.79
N ILE A 166 2.37 -6.56 -25.26
CA ILE A 166 1.85 -6.87 -26.57
C ILE A 166 0.56 -7.66 -26.42
N SER A 167 -0.43 -7.34 -27.22
CA SER A 167 -1.68 -8.08 -27.28
C SER A 167 -2.07 -8.42 -28.72
N ARG A 168 -2.82 -9.50 -28.89
CA ARG A 168 -3.37 -9.94 -30.15
C ARG A 168 -2.31 -10.30 -31.19
N TYR A 169 -1.55 -11.31 -30.95
CA TYR A 169 -0.65 -11.92 -31.91
C TYR A 169 -1.11 -13.35 -32.27
N PRO A 170 -0.86 -13.86 -33.48
CA PRO A 170 -1.22 -15.21 -33.86
C PRO A 170 -0.34 -16.26 -33.19
N SER A 171 -0.80 -17.51 -33.21
CA SER A 171 -0.11 -18.62 -32.54
C SER A 171 1.26 -18.96 -33.13
N THR A 172 1.45 -18.69 -34.41
CA THR A 172 2.64 -19.11 -35.16
C THR A 172 3.63 -17.98 -35.41
N ASN A 173 3.11 -16.78 -35.69
CA ASN A 173 3.92 -15.60 -35.95
C ASN A 173 3.26 -14.37 -35.38
N GLU A 174 3.94 -13.69 -34.49
CA GLU A 174 3.43 -12.48 -33.87
C GLU A 174 2.95 -11.44 -34.90
N GLY A 175 1.64 -11.33 -35.06
CA GLY A 175 1.02 -10.36 -35.95
C GLY A 175 0.94 -10.72 -37.43
N LYS A 176 1.33 -11.93 -37.84
CA LYS A 176 1.34 -12.38 -39.23
C LYS A 176 0.71 -13.75 -39.39
N ASP A 177 0.13 -14.01 -40.56
CA ASP A 177 -0.29 -15.35 -40.96
C ASP A 177 0.92 -16.21 -41.42
N ASP A 178 0.66 -17.47 -41.80
CA ASP A 178 1.71 -18.40 -42.25
C ASP A 178 2.38 -17.92 -43.58
N ALA A 179 1.75 -17.02 -44.31
CA ALA A 179 2.27 -16.40 -45.51
C ALA A 179 3.03 -15.09 -45.22
N GLY A 180 3.10 -14.67 -43.94
CA GLY A 180 3.77 -13.47 -43.51
C GLY A 180 2.94 -12.18 -43.60
N ASN A 181 1.64 -12.29 -43.93
CA ASN A 181 0.75 -11.12 -44.01
C ASN A 181 0.25 -10.73 -42.63
N PRO A 182 0.07 -9.43 -42.34
CA PRO A 182 -0.53 -8.98 -41.09
C PRO A 182 -1.95 -9.52 -40.95
N LEU A 183 -2.25 -10.20 -39.87
CA LEU A 183 -3.61 -10.64 -39.56
C LEU A 183 -4.45 -9.46 -39.04
N ALA A 184 -5.66 -9.35 -39.54
CA ALA A 184 -6.60 -8.34 -39.06
C ALA A 184 -6.82 -8.50 -37.56
N GLY A 185 -6.57 -7.45 -36.80
CA GLY A 185 -6.76 -7.47 -35.36
C GLY A 185 -5.60 -8.01 -34.53
N THR A 186 -4.51 -8.44 -35.17
CA THR A 186 -3.26 -8.81 -34.51
C THR A 186 -2.48 -7.59 -34.06
N VAL A 187 -1.62 -7.71 -33.12
CA VAL A 187 -0.75 -6.64 -32.55
C VAL A 187 -1.34 -5.23 -32.70
N LYS A 188 -2.48 -4.99 -32.08
CA LYS A 188 -3.09 -3.66 -32.10
C LYS A 188 -2.54 -2.74 -31.04
N SER A 189 -1.84 -3.25 -30.04
CA SER A 189 -1.22 -2.42 -29.05
C SER A 189 0.08 -3.03 -28.56
N SER A 190 1.18 -2.42 -28.92
CA SER A 190 2.37 -2.46 -28.07
C SER A 190 2.33 -1.21 -27.19
N LYS A 191 2.45 -1.40 -25.88
CA LYS A 191 2.47 -0.31 -24.92
C LYS A 191 3.73 -0.41 -24.11
N GLU A 192 4.42 0.69 -24.06
CA GLU A 192 5.57 0.83 -23.17
C GLU A 192 5.24 1.96 -22.19
N LEU A 193 5.30 1.64 -20.93
CA LEU A 193 5.05 2.56 -19.83
C LEU A 193 6.29 2.63 -18.96
N TYR A 194 6.73 3.84 -18.71
CA TYR A 194 7.74 4.12 -17.69
C TYR A 194 7.09 4.83 -16.53
N TRP A 195 7.42 4.42 -15.31
CA TRP A 195 7.01 5.13 -14.12
C TRP A 195 8.19 5.37 -13.19
N LYS A 196 8.11 6.45 -12.49
CA LYS A 196 9.11 6.86 -11.52
C LYS A 196 8.44 7.70 -10.45
N GLY A 197 8.74 7.40 -9.21
CA GLY A 197 8.31 8.21 -8.08
C GLY A 197 9.39 8.27 -7.03
N GLN A 198 9.37 9.33 -6.23
CA GLN A 198 10.24 9.46 -5.07
C GLN A 198 9.53 10.27 -4.00
N THR A 199 9.74 9.90 -2.75
CA THR A 199 9.20 10.62 -1.60
C THR A 199 10.27 10.81 -0.55
N TYR A 200 10.22 11.96 0.08
CA TYR A 200 11.09 12.33 1.20
C TYR A 200 10.23 12.61 2.41
N LEU A 201 10.69 12.14 3.56
CA LEU A 201 10.13 12.47 4.86
C LEU A 201 11.27 12.90 5.76
N VAL A 202 11.09 14.04 6.39
CA VAL A 202 12.02 14.58 7.38
C VAL A 202 11.25 14.79 8.68
N SER A 203 11.79 14.31 9.77
CA SER A 203 11.11 14.35 11.05
C SER A 203 12.03 14.79 12.16
N TRP A 204 11.54 15.72 12.98
CA TRP A 204 12.11 16.05 14.28
C TRP A 204 11.18 15.49 15.33
N TYR A 205 11.72 14.81 16.31
CA TYR A 205 10.89 14.24 17.37
C TYR A 205 11.54 14.38 18.73
N GLY A 206 10.69 14.44 19.74
CA GLY A 206 11.08 14.41 21.12
C GLY A 206 10.09 13.63 21.97
N ARG A 207 10.60 12.95 22.97
CA ARG A 207 9.82 12.21 23.96
C ARG A 207 10.41 12.47 25.34
N ALA A 208 9.54 12.71 26.30
CA ALA A 208 9.92 12.84 27.70
C ALA A 208 9.02 11.88 28.52
N ASN A 209 9.63 10.99 29.25
CA ASN A 209 8.99 10.14 30.24
C ASN A 209 9.42 10.60 31.63
N TYR A 210 8.47 10.73 32.52
CA TYR A 210 8.72 11.06 33.92
C TYR A 210 7.94 10.10 34.83
N SER A 211 8.63 9.50 35.75
CA SER A 211 8.04 8.66 36.80
C SER A 211 8.28 9.31 38.17
N LEU A 212 7.19 9.56 38.87
CA LEU A 212 7.22 10.07 40.24
C LEU A 212 6.75 8.98 41.20
N LEU A 213 7.61 8.59 42.16
CA LEU A 213 7.35 7.58 43.19
C LEU A 213 6.92 6.21 42.62
N ASP A 214 7.22 5.93 41.34
CA ASP A 214 6.70 4.78 40.60
C ASP A 214 5.15 4.67 40.59
N ARG A 215 4.46 5.75 40.91
CA ARG A 215 3.00 5.84 40.98
C ARG A 215 2.40 6.67 39.86
N TYR A 216 3.04 7.80 39.57
CA TYR A 216 2.57 8.74 38.56
C TYR A 216 3.52 8.71 37.38
N LEU A 217 3.03 8.23 36.25
CA LEU A 217 3.80 8.09 35.03
C LEU A 217 3.28 9.08 34.01
N LEU A 218 4.14 9.97 33.53
CA LEU A 218 3.84 10.98 32.53
C LEU A 218 4.69 10.73 31.29
N THR A 219 4.09 10.77 30.13
CA THR A 219 4.77 10.72 28.85
C THR A 219 4.30 11.87 27.97
N PHE A 220 5.24 12.63 27.43
CA PHE A 220 4.99 13.60 26.38
C PHE A 220 5.78 13.21 25.16
N THR A 221 5.14 13.29 24.00
CA THR A 221 5.78 13.08 22.71
C THR A 221 5.38 14.21 21.77
N ALA A 222 6.32 14.73 21.02
CA ALA A 222 6.08 15.70 19.97
C ALA A 222 6.84 15.26 18.72
N ARG A 223 6.19 15.27 17.57
CA ARG A 223 6.78 14.97 16.28
C ARG A 223 6.43 16.08 15.29
N TYR A 224 7.40 16.55 14.54
CA TYR A 224 7.25 17.54 13.50
C TYR A 224 7.77 16.97 12.20
N ASP A 225 6.87 16.62 11.32
CA ASP A 225 7.13 15.85 10.11
C ASP A 225 6.92 16.71 8.87
N GLY A 226 7.89 16.66 7.95
CA GLY A 226 7.82 17.33 6.66
C GLY A 226 7.85 16.31 5.52
N SER A 227 6.81 16.30 4.70
CA SER A 227 6.64 15.37 3.59
C SER A 227 6.72 16.05 2.24
N SER A 228 7.44 15.44 1.30
CA SER A 228 7.46 15.89 -0.09
C SER A 228 6.17 15.57 -0.87
N ARG A 229 5.22 14.88 -0.26
CA ARG A 229 3.92 14.55 -0.87
C ARG A 229 2.96 15.72 -0.92
N PHE A 230 3.28 16.82 -0.25
CA PHE A 230 2.46 18.02 -0.17
C PHE A 230 3.15 19.22 -0.81
N ALA A 231 2.36 20.18 -1.25
CA ALA A 231 2.84 21.43 -1.83
C ALA A 231 3.62 22.28 -0.83
N ASP A 232 4.38 23.25 -1.33
CA ASP A 232 5.03 24.24 -0.47
C ASP A 232 4.02 24.96 0.40
N GLY A 233 4.35 25.11 1.69
CA GLY A 233 3.44 25.68 2.70
C GLY A 233 2.57 24.64 3.43
N HIS A 234 2.36 23.45 2.87
CA HIS A 234 1.51 22.38 3.43
C HIS A 234 2.28 21.13 3.84
N ARG A 235 3.60 21.12 3.66
CA ARG A 235 4.48 19.96 3.89
C ARG A 235 4.59 19.54 5.34
N TRP A 236 4.47 20.47 6.27
CA TRP A 236 4.80 20.25 7.68
C TRP A 236 3.58 20.00 8.54
N GLY A 237 3.61 18.90 9.30
CA GLY A 237 2.61 18.55 10.30
C GLY A 237 3.20 18.46 11.70
N PHE A 238 2.45 18.92 12.72
CA PHE A 238 2.83 18.81 14.12
C PHE A 238 1.91 17.83 14.85
N PHE A 239 2.49 16.80 15.46
CA PHE A 239 1.81 15.67 16.05
C PHE A 239 2.21 15.47 17.52
N PRO A 240 1.57 16.22 18.44
CA PRO A 240 1.79 16.07 19.86
C PRO A 240 0.98 14.92 20.46
N ALA A 241 1.51 14.31 21.51
CA ALA A 241 0.80 13.33 22.31
C ALA A 241 1.19 13.46 23.79
N ALA A 242 0.25 13.15 24.67
CA ALA A 242 0.47 13.09 26.11
C ALA A 242 -0.23 11.86 26.69
N ALA A 243 0.43 11.20 27.63
CA ALA A 243 -0.16 10.10 28.38
C ALA A 243 0.15 10.27 29.87
N PHE A 244 -0.84 9.89 30.67
CA PHE A 244 -0.74 9.84 32.13
C PHE A 244 -1.21 8.47 32.61
N ALA A 245 -0.43 7.86 33.50
CA ALA A 245 -0.84 6.65 34.17
C ALA A 245 -0.64 6.81 35.68
N TRP A 246 -1.65 6.39 36.43
CA TRP A 246 -1.66 6.43 37.89
C TRP A 246 -1.84 5.04 38.46
N ARG A 247 -0.86 4.56 39.21
CA ARG A 247 -0.90 3.29 39.95
C ARG A 247 -1.59 3.52 41.28
N VAL A 248 -2.92 3.48 41.26
CA VAL A 248 -3.78 3.83 42.39
C VAL A 248 -3.56 2.87 43.56
N LYS A 249 -3.22 1.58 43.26
CA LYS A 249 -2.91 0.57 44.30
C LYS A 249 -1.75 0.96 45.21
N GLU A 250 -0.80 1.73 44.68
CA GLU A 250 0.39 2.15 45.45
C GLU A 250 0.10 3.33 46.40
N GLU A 251 -1.13 3.88 46.39
CA GLU A 251 -1.51 4.94 47.31
C GLU A 251 -1.78 4.41 48.72
N SER A 252 -1.49 5.24 49.70
CA SER A 252 -1.61 4.88 51.11
C SER A 252 -3.01 4.40 51.53
N PHE A 253 -4.06 4.90 50.87
CA PHE A 253 -5.44 4.55 51.16
C PHE A 253 -5.90 3.21 50.53
N LEU A 254 -5.14 2.67 49.52
CA LEU A 254 -5.42 1.40 48.88
C LEU A 254 -4.36 0.33 49.13
N LYS A 255 -3.17 0.71 49.60
CA LYS A 255 -2.02 -0.17 49.72
C LYS A 255 -2.31 -1.41 50.56
N ASP A 256 -3.04 -1.23 51.65
CA ASP A 256 -3.32 -2.29 52.61
C ASP A 256 -4.64 -3.05 52.32
N VAL A 257 -5.31 -2.76 51.20
CA VAL A 257 -6.54 -3.45 50.81
C VAL A 257 -6.17 -4.75 50.08
N GLU A 258 -6.22 -5.88 50.76
CA GLU A 258 -5.84 -7.21 50.24
C GLU A 258 -6.70 -7.66 49.03
N ALA A 259 -7.96 -7.25 48.99
CA ALA A 259 -8.85 -7.61 47.91
C ALA A 259 -8.44 -7.03 46.52
N ILE A 260 -7.69 -5.94 46.51
CA ILE A 260 -7.21 -5.29 45.32
C ILE A 260 -5.69 -5.48 45.22
N SER A 261 -5.24 -6.28 44.28
CA SER A 261 -3.82 -6.58 44.05
C SER A 261 -3.15 -5.59 43.08
N ASP A 262 -3.89 -5.03 42.16
CA ASP A 262 -3.45 -4.00 41.23
C ASP A 262 -4.62 -3.09 40.82
N LEU A 263 -4.36 -1.79 40.71
CA LEU A 263 -5.32 -0.82 40.16
C LEU A 263 -4.55 0.32 39.51
N LYS A 264 -4.74 0.48 38.21
CA LYS A 264 -4.05 1.50 37.42
C LYS A 264 -5.03 2.20 36.47
N LEU A 265 -5.04 3.52 36.55
CA LEU A 265 -5.75 4.38 35.61
C LEU A 265 -4.80 4.87 34.51
N ARG A 266 -5.29 4.92 33.29
CA ARG A 266 -4.54 5.39 32.13
C ARG A 266 -5.37 6.43 31.36
N LEU A 267 -4.76 7.55 31.04
CA LEU A 267 -5.30 8.60 30.19
C LEU A 267 -4.32 8.85 29.05
N GLY A 268 -4.80 8.97 27.84
CA GLY A 268 -3.99 9.25 26.67
C GLY A 268 -4.70 10.21 25.75
N TRP A 269 -3.94 11.11 25.18
CA TRP A 269 -4.36 12.00 24.12
C TRP A 269 -3.25 12.13 23.10
N GLY A 270 -3.59 12.18 21.83
CA GLY A 270 -2.58 12.41 20.80
C GLY A 270 -3.17 12.70 19.44
N LYS A 271 -2.36 13.37 18.64
CA LYS A 271 -2.58 13.57 17.21
C LYS A 271 -1.63 12.71 16.40
N THR A 272 -2.14 12.08 15.36
CA THR A 272 -1.35 11.35 14.35
C THR A 272 -1.66 11.89 12.97
N GLY A 273 -0.65 11.93 12.11
CA GLY A 273 -0.78 12.36 10.72
C GLY A 273 -0.75 11.18 9.75
N GLN A 274 -1.52 11.29 8.68
CA GLN A 274 -1.46 10.40 7.53
C GLN A 274 -1.09 11.22 6.28
N GLN A 275 -0.13 10.72 5.51
CA GLN A 275 0.38 11.37 4.30
C GLN A 275 0.16 10.55 3.03
N ASP A 276 -0.36 9.33 3.15
CA ASP A 276 -0.48 8.44 2.00
C ASP A 276 -1.71 8.75 1.16
N THR A 277 -1.51 9.61 0.19
CA THR A 277 -2.51 9.98 -0.82
C THR A 277 -2.53 9.02 -2.01
N GLY A 278 -1.63 8.03 -2.04
CA GLY A 278 -1.44 7.14 -3.18
C GLY A 278 -0.80 7.80 -4.41
N LYS A 279 -0.89 9.11 -4.58
CA LYS A 279 -0.34 9.90 -5.70
C LYS A 279 0.03 11.31 -5.26
N GLU A 280 0.86 11.99 -6.06
CA GLU A 280 1.21 13.40 -5.86
C GLU A 280 0.12 14.31 -6.45
N TYR A 281 -1.01 14.42 -5.74
CA TYR A 281 -2.16 15.20 -6.20
C TYR A 281 -1.98 16.73 -6.13
N TYR A 282 -0.93 17.23 -5.54
CA TYR A 282 -0.67 18.67 -5.44
C TYR A 282 -0.10 19.27 -6.73
N THR A 283 0.36 18.41 -7.67
CA THR A 283 0.92 18.88 -8.95
C THR A 283 -0.13 18.79 -10.05
N ALA A 284 -0.34 19.90 -10.72
CA ALA A 284 -1.21 19.93 -11.89
C ALA A 284 -0.62 19.05 -13.03
N THR A 285 -1.31 17.97 -13.34
CA THR A 285 -0.95 17.08 -14.43
C THR A 285 -2.02 17.12 -15.52
N TYR A 286 -1.62 16.84 -16.75
CA TYR A 286 -2.51 16.88 -17.89
C TYR A 286 -2.54 15.54 -18.60
N LYS A 287 -3.72 15.09 -18.95
CA LYS A 287 -3.91 13.90 -19.77
C LYS A 287 -4.32 14.29 -21.16
N LYS A 288 -3.67 13.71 -22.17
CA LYS A 288 -4.11 13.85 -23.56
C LYS A 288 -5.49 13.19 -23.71
N SER A 289 -6.44 13.95 -24.24
CA SER A 289 -7.77 13.41 -24.53
C SER A 289 -7.68 12.39 -25.67
N THR A 290 -8.30 11.24 -25.46
CA THR A 290 -8.50 10.24 -26.53
C THR A 290 -9.93 10.26 -27.05
N ASP A 291 -10.77 11.13 -26.50
CA ASP A 291 -12.17 11.26 -26.85
C ASP A 291 -12.33 12.33 -27.95
N ASN A 292 -12.99 11.96 -29.01
CA ASN A 292 -13.26 12.85 -30.13
C ASN A 292 -14.12 14.08 -29.77
N HIS A 293 -14.80 14.05 -28.61
CA HIS A 293 -15.57 15.19 -28.11
C HIS A 293 -14.71 16.33 -27.55
N TYR A 294 -13.43 16.04 -27.25
CA TYR A 294 -12.47 17.02 -26.73
C TYR A 294 -11.35 17.30 -27.72
N THR A 295 -11.71 17.44 -28.97
CA THR A 295 -10.80 17.81 -30.03
C THR A 295 -11.07 19.24 -30.49
N TYR A 296 -10.02 20.00 -30.69
CA TYR A 296 -10.11 21.34 -31.25
C TYR A 296 -9.43 21.39 -32.63
N PRO A 297 -10.08 21.83 -33.69
CA PRO A 297 -9.45 21.95 -34.98
C PRO A 297 -8.44 23.11 -34.95
N ILE A 298 -7.18 22.80 -34.76
CA ILE A 298 -6.11 23.75 -34.91
C ILE A 298 -5.71 23.76 -36.42
N GLY A 299 -5.95 24.85 -37.10
CA GLY A 299 -5.47 25.02 -38.45
C GLY A 299 -6.45 24.80 -39.61
N GLY A 300 -7.71 24.74 -39.37
CA GLY A 300 -8.80 25.12 -40.28
C GLY A 300 -9.00 24.40 -41.61
N LYS A 301 -8.21 23.40 -42.02
CA LYS A 301 -8.42 22.72 -43.32
C LYS A 301 -8.20 21.22 -43.38
N ASP A 302 -7.55 20.64 -42.40
CA ASP A 302 -7.37 19.20 -42.37
C ASP A 302 -8.19 18.59 -41.24
N ASN A 303 -8.92 17.54 -41.55
CA ASN A 303 -9.75 16.75 -40.64
C ASN A 303 -8.90 16.02 -39.57
N ASN A 304 -7.84 16.62 -39.09
CA ASN A 304 -7.02 16.10 -38.01
C ASN A 304 -7.23 16.97 -36.77
N PRO A 305 -8.23 16.66 -35.95
CA PRO A 305 -8.49 17.43 -34.75
C PRO A 305 -7.31 17.27 -33.78
N GLY A 306 -6.67 18.39 -33.48
CA GLY A 306 -5.65 18.43 -32.45
C GLY A 306 -6.21 17.89 -31.14
N LEU A 307 -5.59 16.85 -30.58
CA LEU A 307 -6.02 16.30 -29.30
C LEU A 307 -5.73 17.31 -28.18
N LEU A 308 -6.76 17.70 -27.47
CA LEU A 308 -6.62 18.59 -26.32
C LEU A 308 -6.05 17.84 -25.10
N TYR A 309 -5.26 18.55 -24.34
CA TYR A 309 -4.85 18.13 -23.01
C TYR A 309 -5.88 18.62 -22.00
N ARG A 310 -6.42 17.74 -21.19
CA ARG A 310 -7.29 18.11 -20.06
C ARG A 310 -6.52 18.00 -18.75
N PRO A 311 -6.71 18.94 -17.83
CA PRO A 311 -6.13 18.81 -16.50
C PRO A 311 -6.75 17.60 -15.80
N LEU A 312 -5.94 16.88 -15.06
CA LEU A 312 -6.41 15.95 -14.04
C LEU A 312 -6.73 16.73 -12.77
N ALA A 313 -7.55 16.13 -11.91
CA ALA A 313 -7.83 16.72 -10.61
C ALA A 313 -6.54 16.87 -9.81
N TYR A 314 -6.31 18.05 -9.26
CA TYR A 314 -5.21 18.33 -8.34
C TYR A 314 -5.72 19.23 -7.20
N ASN A 315 -5.02 19.20 -6.09
CA ASN A 315 -5.30 20.04 -4.94
C ASN A 315 -3.97 20.50 -4.33
N ASP A 316 -3.64 21.78 -4.51
CA ASP A 316 -2.42 22.40 -3.98
C ASP A 316 -2.52 22.78 -2.50
N GLU A 317 -3.73 22.77 -1.96
CA GLU A 317 -3.99 22.95 -0.51
C GLU A 317 -3.95 21.63 0.28
N LEU A 318 -3.64 20.51 -0.41
CA LEU A 318 -3.59 19.20 0.23
C LEU A 318 -2.56 19.18 1.36
N THR A 319 -3.00 18.80 2.54
CA THR A 319 -2.19 18.73 3.77
C THR A 319 -2.38 17.39 4.48
N TRP A 320 -1.73 17.21 5.61
CA TRP A 320 -1.81 16.03 6.43
C TRP A 320 -3.24 15.74 6.90
N GLU A 321 -3.75 14.56 6.61
CA GLU A 321 -4.92 14.05 7.31
C GLU A 321 -4.56 13.85 8.78
N THR A 322 -5.36 14.42 9.69
CA THR A 322 -5.05 14.43 11.12
C THR A 322 -6.09 13.65 11.90
N THR A 323 -5.64 12.66 12.66
CA THR A 323 -6.49 11.91 13.58
C THR A 323 -6.15 12.26 15.02
N THR A 324 -7.13 12.80 15.75
CA THR A 324 -7.03 13.05 17.20
C THR A 324 -7.71 11.89 17.94
N THR A 325 -6.97 11.32 18.89
CA THR A 325 -7.42 10.17 19.68
C THR A 325 -7.38 10.51 21.17
N TRP A 326 -8.43 10.14 21.88
CA TRP A 326 -8.52 10.16 23.33
C TRP A 326 -8.68 8.72 23.81
N ASN A 327 -7.89 8.34 24.79
CA ASN A 327 -7.92 7.00 25.38
C ASN A 327 -8.12 7.10 26.90
N PHE A 328 -8.99 6.27 27.41
CA PHE A 328 -9.15 6.00 28.83
C PHE A 328 -8.97 4.50 29.08
N GLY A 329 -8.13 4.14 30.04
CA GLY A 329 -7.88 2.75 30.42
C GLY A 329 -7.94 2.54 31.91
N LEU A 330 -8.46 1.41 32.32
CA LEU A 330 -8.48 0.92 33.69
C LEU A 330 -7.93 -0.50 33.72
N ASP A 331 -6.82 -0.72 34.40
CA ASP A 331 -6.27 -2.05 34.65
C ASP A 331 -6.57 -2.41 36.11
N TYR A 332 -7.03 -3.62 36.34
CA TYR A 332 -7.32 -4.11 37.69
C TYR A 332 -6.87 -5.56 37.91
N GLY A 333 -6.41 -5.85 39.11
CA GLY A 333 -6.10 -7.15 39.62
C GLY A 333 -6.71 -7.31 41.01
N MET A 334 -7.36 -8.43 41.29
CA MET A 334 -8.03 -8.70 42.56
C MET A 334 -7.68 -10.08 43.05
N PHE A 335 -7.76 -10.26 44.40
CA PHE A 335 -7.58 -11.56 45.07
C PHE A 335 -6.27 -12.28 44.72
N ASP A 336 -5.14 -11.59 44.96
CA ASP A 336 -3.79 -12.05 44.61
C ASP A 336 -3.65 -12.43 43.11
N GLN A 337 -4.12 -11.54 42.25
CA GLN A 337 -4.09 -11.71 40.80
C GLN A 337 -4.92 -12.89 40.24
N ARG A 338 -5.87 -13.43 41.03
CA ARG A 338 -6.76 -14.49 40.56
C ARG A 338 -7.80 -13.96 39.56
N LEU A 339 -8.18 -12.72 39.70
CA LEU A 339 -9.03 -12.03 38.75
C LEU A 339 -8.28 -10.80 38.21
N VAL A 340 -7.93 -10.81 36.96
CA VAL A 340 -7.28 -9.70 36.29
C VAL A 340 -8.07 -9.29 35.05
N GLY A 341 -8.07 -8.01 34.76
CA GLY A 341 -8.74 -7.50 33.56
C GLY A 341 -8.35 -6.07 33.26
N ASN A 342 -8.73 -5.64 32.07
CA ASN A 342 -8.60 -4.26 31.63
C ASN A 342 -9.86 -3.80 30.93
N PHE A 343 -10.12 -2.53 31.04
CA PHE A 343 -11.17 -1.84 30.30
C PHE A 343 -10.53 -0.67 29.57
N ASP A 344 -10.76 -0.59 28.25
CA ASP A 344 -10.26 0.49 27.42
C ASP A 344 -11.42 1.13 26.63
N ALA A 345 -11.49 2.45 26.68
CA ALA A 345 -12.41 3.24 25.89
C ALA A 345 -11.62 4.25 25.07
N CYS A 346 -11.94 4.36 23.79
CA CYS A 346 -11.29 5.32 22.90
C CYS A 346 -12.32 6.12 22.12
N CYS A 347 -12.00 7.40 21.91
CA CYS A 347 -12.71 8.27 21.00
C CYS A 347 -11.73 8.81 19.96
N ARG A 348 -12.11 8.75 18.70
CA ARG A 348 -11.25 9.12 17.59
C ARG A 348 -11.96 10.08 16.65
N LYS A 349 -11.31 11.16 16.26
CA LYS A 349 -11.82 12.14 15.29
C LYS A 349 -10.76 12.38 14.23
N THR A 350 -11.11 12.17 12.97
CA THR A 350 -10.26 12.46 11.82
C THR A 350 -10.76 13.71 11.10
N THR A 351 -9.83 14.57 10.70
CA THR A 351 -10.04 15.81 9.95
C THR A 351 -9.10 15.88 8.76
N ASP A 352 -9.41 16.73 7.80
CA ASP A 352 -8.58 16.97 6.62
C ASP A 352 -8.36 15.67 5.82
N LEU A 353 -9.46 14.93 5.57
CA LEU A 353 -9.43 13.64 4.85
C LEU A 353 -8.83 13.80 3.46
N LEU A 354 -7.88 12.91 3.15
CA LEU A 354 -7.13 12.86 1.89
C LEU A 354 -7.94 12.23 0.74
#